data_b5af6c7f7c8476a0020a347fc1e116be
#
_entry.id   b5af6c7f7c8476a0020a347fc1e116be
#
_cell.length_a   1.000
_cell.length_b   1.000
_cell.length_c   1.000
_cell.angle_alpha   90.00
_cell.angle_beta   90.00
_cell.angle_gamma   90.00
#
_symmetry.space_group_name_H-M   'P 1'
#
loop_
_entity.id
_entity.type
_entity.pdbx_description
1 polymer ?
#
loop_
_entity_poly.entity_id
_entity_poly.type
_entity_poly.pdbx_seq_one_letter_code
_entity_poly.pdbx_strand_id
1 'polypeptide(L)'
;MRRWFIRLTLFMLVGLPGLTMASGKPYFYPYVNPLEATVMELPPYYQADLPEKVPTRIFKLKVFPDRQIPKVFWYEKGLVCSLTYQKIKAPLVFVIAGTGARYNSSKMINMQKALYQAGYHVISITSPTHMNFIVNASSTMTPGHVYEDAKDLYNVMQLAWDEVKDDIEVSDFNLTGYSLGGIQSAFVAKLDEEKKVFDFKRVLMINPPVNLYNSVNILDQMLIDNIPGGFDNFDSWMDTVIKKLADAEEEMGYFELSGDYIYRAYKRFPPREDFLASLVGVSFRTSSTNMIFAADVMKGGGYITPKDVRMSNSTSLTKFLLVGNRTSFADYFTEHFVPFFQKRDPSLTEEKLIDMLSLRNIEPYLRKAGKIGLLHNEDDIILQQGEIVYLEEVFGARAKIFPTGGHCGNMNHQDVVDFIVSFFAGQEG
;
A
#
# COMPACT_ATOMS: atom_id res chain seq x y z
N MET A 1 51.91 0.10 -73.36
CA MET A 1 51.33 -0.98 -72.52
C MET A 1 51.35 -0.53 -71.10
N ARG A 2 50.20 -0.01 -70.57
CA ARG A 2 49.99 0.41 -69.21
C ARG A 2 48.95 -0.53 -68.59
N ARG A 3 49.38 -1.32 -67.60
CA ARG A 3 48.48 -2.21 -66.80
C ARG A 3 47.83 -1.38 -65.67
N TRP A 4 46.53 -1.33 -65.64
CA TRP A 4 45.75 -0.77 -64.58
C TRP A 4 45.48 -1.85 -63.53
N PHE A 5 45.87 -1.61 -62.26
CA PHE A 5 45.47 -2.43 -61.12
C PHE A 5 44.21 -1.82 -60.50
N ILE A 6 43.11 -2.56 -60.56
CA ILE A 6 41.87 -2.23 -59.82
C ILE A 6 42.04 -2.79 -58.39
N ARG A 7 42.09 -1.90 -57.41
CA ARG A 7 41.98 -2.28 -56.00
C ARG A 7 40.50 -2.37 -55.63
N LEU A 8 40.01 -3.57 -55.32
CA LEU A 8 38.72 -3.83 -54.73
C LEU A 8 38.80 -3.50 -53.23
N THR A 9 38.12 -2.44 -52.78
CA THR A 9 37.97 -2.12 -51.35
C THR A 9 36.69 -2.80 -50.86
N LEU A 10 36.86 -3.82 -50.04
CA LEU A 10 35.77 -4.54 -49.38
C LEU A 10 35.24 -3.66 -48.22
N PHE A 11 34.06 -3.09 -48.36
CA PHE A 11 33.35 -2.42 -47.26
C PHE A 11 32.73 -3.49 -46.36
N MET A 12 33.30 -3.70 -45.15
CA MET A 12 32.60 -4.42 -44.08
C MET A 12 31.48 -3.53 -43.56
N LEU A 13 30.25 -3.91 -43.86
CA LEU A 13 29.05 -3.41 -43.14
C LEU A 13 29.09 -3.98 -41.71
N VAL A 14 29.53 -3.17 -40.76
CA VAL A 14 29.31 -3.44 -39.35
C VAL A 14 27.84 -3.17 -39.09
N GLY A 15 27.06 -4.23 -38.93
CA GLY A 15 25.65 -4.16 -38.51
C GLY A 15 25.57 -3.55 -37.10
N LEU A 16 25.06 -2.33 -37.00
CA LEU A 16 24.61 -1.76 -35.75
C LEU A 16 23.47 -2.65 -35.20
N PRO A 17 23.52 -3.06 -33.92
CA PRO A 17 22.36 -3.74 -33.33
C PRO A 17 21.18 -2.79 -33.41
N GLY A 18 20.11 -3.23 -34.08
CA GLY A 18 18.89 -2.50 -34.17
C GLY A 18 18.34 -2.22 -32.76
N LEU A 19 18.32 -0.96 -32.37
CA LEU A 19 17.46 -0.49 -31.30
C LEU A 19 16.02 -0.80 -31.71
N THR A 20 15.46 -1.88 -31.17
CA THR A 20 14.02 -2.11 -31.19
C THR A 20 13.39 -1.02 -30.36
N MET A 21 12.96 0.04 -31.04
CA MET A 21 12.09 1.04 -30.43
C MET A 21 10.81 0.33 -30.01
N ALA A 22 10.61 0.18 -28.72
CA ALA A 22 9.32 -0.19 -28.18
C ALA A 22 8.30 0.86 -28.69
N SER A 23 7.34 0.44 -29.49
CA SER A 23 6.27 1.29 -30.05
C SER A 23 5.19 1.58 -29.02
N GLY A 24 5.57 2.04 -27.81
CA GLY A 24 4.65 2.51 -26.80
C GLY A 24 4.54 4.04 -26.83
N LYS A 25 3.35 4.58 -26.67
CA LYS A 25 3.18 6.01 -26.39
C LYS A 25 4.01 6.34 -25.16
N PRO A 26 4.72 7.50 -25.09
CA PRO A 26 5.46 7.88 -23.89
C PRO A 26 4.50 7.97 -22.71
N TYR A 27 4.87 7.39 -21.55
CA TYR A 27 4.12 7.55 -20.31
C TYR A 27 3.98 9.03 -19.98
N PHE A 28 2.77 9.48 -19.78
CA PHE A 28 2.47 10.86 -19.43
C PHE A 28 1.62 10.91 -18.18
N TYR A 29 2.17 11.50 -17.11
CA TYR A 29 1.46 11.70 -15.86
C TYR A 29 1.26 13.20 -15.59
N PRO A 30 0.06 13.64 -15.17
CA PRO A 30 -0.27 15.07 -15.14
C PRO A 30 0.40 15.85 -14.02
N TYR A 31 0.89 15.18 -12.97
CA TYR A 31 1.56 15.79 -11.83
C TYR A 31 3.06 15.49 -11.86
N VAL A 32 3.87 16.54 -11.85
CA VAL A 32 5.35 16.44 -11.85
C VAL A 32 5.89 16.46 -10.41
N ASN A 33 5.22 17.21 -9.51
CA ASN A 33 5.58 17.24 -8.10
C ASN A 33 5.13 15.93 -7.41
N PRO A 34 6.01 15.20 -6.73
CA PRO A 34 5.67 13.90 -6.12
C PRO A 34 4.65 14.00 -4.98
N LEU A 35 4.58 15.12 -4.27
CA LEU A 35 3.54 15.35 -3.25
C LEU A 35 2.17 15.53 -3.89
N GLU A 36 2.10 16.30 -4.99
CA GLU A 36 0.87 16.45 -5.78
C GLU A 36 0.42 15.09 -6.33
N ALA A 37 1.36 14.35 -6.94
CA ALA A 37 1.12 13.01 -7.46
C ALA A 37 0.54 12.07 -6.39
N THR A 38 1.00 12.21 -5.15
CA THR A 38 0.55 11.37 -4.02
C THR A 38 -0.85 11.74 -3.52
N VAL A 39 -1.17 13.04 -3.46
CA VAL A 39 -2.37 13.58 -2.80
C VAL A 39 -3.53 13.78 -3.77
N MET A 40 -3.23 14.24 -4.99
CA MET A 40 -4.27 14.63 -5.94
C MET A 40 -4.87 13.42 -6.64
N GLU A 41 -6.18 13.45 -6.81
CA GLU A 41 -6.85 12.44 -7.62
C GLU A 41 -6.47 12.61 -9.10
N LEU A 42 -6.19 11.46 -9.75
CA LEU A 42 -5.88 11.46 -11.18
C LEU A 42 -7.12 11.88 -11.98
N PRO A 43 -7.01 12.88 -12.90
CA PRO A 43 -8.15 13.30 -13.71
C PRO A 43 -8.71 12.13 -14.55
N PRO A 44 -10.04 12.08 -14.78
CA PRO A 44 -10.70 10.97 -15.49
C PRO A 44 -10.08 10.65 -16.86
N TYR A 45 -9.56 11.64 -17.55
CA TYR A 45 -8.92 11.47 -18.86
C TYR A 45 -7.69 10.57 -18.86
N TYR A 46 -6.98 10.47 -17.72
CA TYR A 46 -5.79 9.63 -17.55
C TYR A 46 -6.06 8.32 -16.83
N GLN A 47 -7.26 8.19 -16.27
CA GLN A 47 -7.65 6.98 -15.58
C GLN A 47 -7.90 5.83 -16.56
N ALA A 48 -7.64 4.61 -16.11
CA ALA A 48 -8.03 3.41 -16.83
C ALA A 48 -9.55 3.34 -16.99
N ASP A 49 -10.00 2.86 -18.14
CA ASP A 49 -11.42 2.61 -18.39
C ASP A 49 -11.86 1.33 -17.69
N LEU A 50 -12.40 1.50 -16.50
CA LEU A 50 -12.80 0.41 -15.61
C LEU A 50 -14.33 0.31 -15.54
N PRO A 51 -14.90 -0.91 -15.39
CA PRO A 51 -16.34 -1.10 -15.26
C PRO A 51 -16.88 -0.32 -14.03
N GLU A 52 -18.04 0.30 -14.20
CA GLU A 52 -18.68 1.03 -13.10
C GLU A 52 -18.95 0.11 -11.91
N LYS A 53 -19.44 -1.10 -12.15
CA LYS A 53 -19.76 -2.12 -11.14
C LYS A 53 -19.23 -3.48 -11.53
N VAL A 54 -18.81 -4.26 -10.54
CA VAL A 54 -18.37 -5.64 -10.69
C VAL A 54 -19.11 -6.53 -9.68
N PRO A 55 -19.39 -7.81 -10.02
CA PRO A 55 -20.00 -8.73 -9.08
C PRO A 55 -19.12 -8.89 -7.82
N THR A 56 -19.63 -8.45 -6.68
CA THR A 56 -18.86 -8.46 -5.43
C THR A 56 -19.71 -8.99 -4.28
N ARG A 57 -19.19 -10.01 -3.58
CA ARG A 57 -19.71 -10.53 -2.31
C ARG A 57 -18.86 -10.01 -1.16
N ILE A 58 -19.49 -9.45 -0.13
CA ILE A 58 -18.83 -9.07 1.12
C ILE A 58 -19.06 -10.18 2.12
N PHE A 59 -18.00 -10.61 2.83
CA PHE A 59 -18.08 -11.64 3.84
C PHE A 59 -17.24 -11.29 5.08
N LYS A 60 -17.45 -11.99 6.18
CA LYS A 60 -16.80 -11.75 7.45
C LYS A 60 -16.15 -13.02 7.98
N LEU A 61 -14.90 -12.93 8.38
CA LEU A 61 -14.15 -14.03 8.96
C LEU A 61 -14.08 -13.91 10.48
N LYS A 62 -14.28 -15.02 11.17
CA LYS A 62 -14.04 -15.18 12.61
C LYS A 62 -12.65 -15.81 12.78
N VAL A 63 -11.59 -15.00 12.68
CA VAL A 63 -10.20 -15.49 12.73
C VAL A 63 -9.86 -16.10 14.11
N PHE A 64 -10.34 -15.45 15.17
CA PHE A 64 -10.21 -15.92 16.55
C PHE A 64 -11.60 -16.00 17.18
N PRO A 65 -12.30 -17.17 17.12
CA PRO A 65 -13.68 -17.31 17.58
C PRO A 65 -13.92 -16.91 19.03
N ASP A 66 -12.96 -17.20 19.91
CA ASP A 66 -13.05 -16.99 21.37
C ASP A 66 -12.48 -15.65 21.84
N ARG A 67 -12.04 -14.79 20.88
CA ARG A 67 -11.47 -13.48 21.23
C ARG A 67 -12.50 -12.57 21.86
N GLN A 68 -12.17 -12.07 23.06
CA GLN A 68 -12.98 -11.05 23.73
C GLN A 68 -12.70 -9.69 23.11
N ILE A 69 -13.69 -9.13 22.44
CA ILE A 69 -13.58 -7.80 21.82
C ILE A 69 -14.08 -6.75 22.82
N PRO A 70 -13.24 -5.74 23.16
CA PRO A 70 -13.67 -4.62 24.02
C PRO A 70 -14.95 -3.95 23.51
N LYS A 71 -15.84 -3.54 24.44
CA LYS A 71 -17.16 -2.99 24.09
C LYS A 71 -17.09 -1.75 23.21
N VAL A 72 -16.02 -0.99 23.26
CA VAL A 72 -15.79 0.17 22.39
C VAL A 72 -15.72 -0.20 20.91
N PHE A 73 -15.30 -1.43 20.59
CA PHE A 73 -15.23 -1.96 19.22
C PHE A 73 -16.47 -2.82 18.85
N TRP A 74 -17.60 -2.53 19.43
CA TRP A 74 -18.85 -3.29 19.22
C TRP A 74 -19.27 -3.44 17.75
N TYR A 75 -18.83 -2.52 16.90
CA TYR A 75 -19.09 -2.48 15.46
C TYR A 75 -18.08 -3.30 14.64
N GLU A 76 -16.92 -3.66 15.20
CA GLU A 76 -15.85 -4.43 14.56
C GLU A 76 -16.05 -5.95 14.76
N LYS A 77 -17.22 -6.47 14.33
CA LYS A 77 -17.57 -7.90 14.48
C LYS A 77 -17.13 -8.68 13.24
N GLY A 78 -15.99 -9.36 13.35
CA GLY A 78 -15.36 -10.14 12.29
C GLY A 78 -14.53 -9.31 11.32
N LEU A 79 -13.49 -9.92 10.76
CA LEU A 79 -12.69 -9.30 9.71
C LEU A 79 -13.48 -9.27 8.41
N VAL A 80 -13.63 -8.08 7.84
CA VAL A 80 -14.41 -7.89 6.60
C VAL A 80 -13.47 -8.00 5.39
N CYS A 81 -13.84 -8.91 4.47
CA CYS A 81 -13.21 -9.11 3.18
C CYS A 81 -14.25 -9.00 2.05
N SER A 82 -13.79 -8.89 0.82
CA SER A 82 -14.66 -8.99 -0.36
C SER A 82 -14.11 -9.99 -1.37
N LEU A 83 -15.03 -10.68 -2.05
CA LEU A 83 -14.77 -11.49 -3.23
C LEU A 83 -15.42 -10.82 -4.44
N THR A 84 -14.62 -10.45 -5.43
CA THR A 84 -15.08 -10.11 -6.78
C THR A 84 -14.82 -11.32 -7.66
N TYR A 85 -15.85 -11.82 -8.41
CA TYR A 85 -15.77 -13.16 -8.99
C TYR A 85 -16.25 -13.26 -10.43
N GLN A 86 -15.60 -14.13 -11.19
CA GLN A 86 -16.00 -14.57 -12.51
C GLN A 86 -17.07 -15.68 -12.40
N LYS A 87 -17.85 -15.88 -13.47
CA LYS A 87 -18.82 -16.98 -13.56
C LYS A 87 -18.22 -18.29 -14.11
N ILE A 88 -16.94 -18.26 -14.44
CA ILE A 88 -16.19 -19.36 -15.04
C ILE A 88 -14.94 -19.64 -14.22
N LYS A 89 -14.30 -20.78 -14.44
CA LYS A 89 -12.98 -21.07 -13.84
C LYS A 89 -11.98 -20.00 -14.25
N ALA A 90 -11.31 -19.38 -13.27
CA ALA A 90 -10.39 -18.28 -13.48
C ALA A 90 -9.27 -18.28 -12.42
N PRO A 91 -8.13 -17.62 -12.65
CA PRO A 91 -7.13 -17.43 -11.63
C PRO A 91 -7.65 -16.45 -10.54
N LEU A 92 -7.15 -16.61 -9.31
CA LEU A 92 -7.50 -15.76 -8.19
C LEU A 92 -6.31 -14.89 -7.78
N VAL A 93 -6.57 -13.60 -7.52
CA VAL A 93 -5.58 -12.68 -6.96
C VAL A 93 -6.04 -12.25 -5.56
N PHE A 94 -5.20 -12.48 -4.55
CA PHE A 94 -5.35 -11.82 -3.25
C PHE A 94 -4.76 -10.41 -3.33
N VAL A 95 -5.47 -9.41 -2.81
CA VAL A 95 -5.03 -8.01 -2.79
C VAL A 95 -4.96 -7.52 -1.36
N ILE A 96 -3.77 -7.11 -0.91
CA ILE A 96 -3.53 -6.57 0.43
C ILE A 96 -3.53 -5.04 0.38
N ALA A 97 -4.35 -4.42 1.21
CA ALA A 97 -4.45 -2.97 1.31
C ALA A 97 -3.21 -2.34 1.95
N GLY A 98 -2.90 -1.08 1.60
CA GLY A 98 -1.85 -0.26 2.22
C GLY A 98 -2.20 0.18 3.64
N THR A 99 -1.30 0.94 4.28
CA THR A 99 -1.41 1.40 5.67
C THR A 99 -2.78 2.01 5.97
N GLY A 100 -3.44 1.50 7.00
CA GLY A 100 -4.74 1.99 7.48
C GLY A 100 -5.93 1.80 6.53
N ALA A 101 -5.73 1.21 5.35
CA ALA A 101 -6.78 1.06 4.35
C ALA A 101 -7.64 -0.20 4.56
N ARG A 102 -8.92 -0.10 4.20
CA ARG A 102 -9.86 -1.23 4.21
C ARG A 102 -9.90 -1.93 2.85
N TYR A 103 -10.47 -3.13 2.84
CA TYR A 103 -10.75 -3.95 1.64
C TYR A 103 -11.49 -3.19 0.52
N ASN A 104 -12.21 -2.13 0.85
CA ASN A 104 -13.05 -1.33 -0.04
C ASN A 104 -12.61 0.15 -0.15
N SER A 105 -11.37 0.48 0.16
CA SER A 105 -10.82 1.81 -0.16
C SER A 105 -10.79 2.02 -1.68
N SER A 106 -10.74 3.27 -2.16
CA SER A 106 -10.80 3.59 -3.59
C SER A 106 -9.73 2.85 -4.41
N LYS A 107 -8.48 2.79 -3.93
CA LYS A 107 -7.40 2.03 -4.58
C LYS A 107 -7.73 0.53 -4.66
N MET A 108 -8.31 -0.05 -3.60
CA MET A 108 -8.72 -1.45 -3.58
C MET A 108 -9.87 -1.73 -4.55
N ILE A 109 -10.86 -0.85 -4.62
CA ILE A 109 -11.99 -0.96 -5.57
C ILE A 109 -11.49 -0.89 -7.01
N ASN A 110 -10.59 0.04 -7.33
CA ASN A 110 -10.03 0.16 -8.68
C ASN A 110 -9.21 -1.08 -9.06
N MET A 111 -8.42 -1.61 -8.14
CA MET A 111 -7.68 -2.87 -8.33
C MET A 111 -8.63 -4.06 -8.58
N GLN A 112 -9.71 -4.18 -7.79
CA GLN A 112 -10.74 -5.20 -8.00
C GLN A 112 -11.36 -5.11 -9.39
N LYS A 113 -11.71 -3.90 -9.83
CA LYS A 113 -12.31 -3.66 -11.15
C LYS A 113 -11.34 -4.01 -12.28
N ALA A 114 -10.09 -3.58 -12.19
CA ALA A 114 -9.05 -3.84 -13.18
C ALA A 114 -8.79 -5.36 -13.33
N LEU A 115 -8.56 -6.04 -12.23
CA LEU A 115 -8.32 -7.49 -12.23
C LEU A 115 -9.55 -8.28 -12.65
N TYR A 116 -10.76 -7.86 -12.25
CA TYR A 116 -11.99 -8.49 -12.71
C TYR A 116 -12.16 -8.34 -14.23
N GLN A 117 -11.93 -7.14 -14.77
CA GLN A 117 -12.00 -6.90 -16.22
C GLN A 117 -10.99 -7.75 -16.99
N ALA A 118 -9.85 -8.03 -16.39
CA ALA A 118 -8.82 -8.92 -16.92
C ALA A 118 -9.10 -10.41 -16.72
N GLY A 119 -10.26 -10.77 -16.15
CA GLY A 119 -10.70 -12.17 -16.03
C GLY A 119 -10.31 -12.87 -14.74
N TYR A 120 -9.90 -12.18 -13.70
CA TYR A 120 -9.51 -12.76 -12.40
C TYR A 120 -10.66 -12.77 -11.39
N HIS A 121 -10.65 -13.75 -10.50
CA HIS A 121 -11.28 -13.62 -9.19
C HIS A 121 -10.39 -12.74 -8.31
N VAL A 122 -10.98 -11.94 -7.42
CA VAL A 122 -10.21 -11.06 -6.53
C VAL A 122 -10.72 -11.16 -5.10
N ILE A 123 -9.86 -11.54 -4.17
CA ILE A 123 -10.13 -11.42 -2.73
C ILE A 123 -9.36 -10.21 -2.18
N SER A 124 -10.09 -9.23 -1.67
CA SER A 124 -9.51 -8.02 -1.08
C SER A 124 -9.47 -8.11 0.44
N ILE A 125 -8.29 -7.86 1.00
CA ILE A 125 -7.99 -8.00 2.42
C ILE A 125 -7.64 -6.63 2.99
N THR A 126 -8.28 -6.30 4.12
CA THR A 126 -8.00 -5.10 4.91
C THR A 126 -6.57 -5.11 5.45
N SER A 127 -5.92 -3.95 5.47
CA SER A 127 -4.55 -3.77 5.99
C SER A 127 -4.36 -4.30 7.42
N PRO A 128 -3.22 -4.92 7.75
CA PRO A 128 -2.86 -5.32 9.12
C PRO A 128 -2.87 -4.17 10.13
N THR A 129 -2.66 -2.93 9.67
CA THR A 129 -2.66 -1.73 10.52
C THR A 129 -4.03 -1.07 10.66
N HIS A 130 -5.05 -1.57 9.97
CA HIS A 130 -6.42 -1.08 10.14
C HIS A 130 -7.08 -1.69 11.37
N MET A 131 -7.86 -0.89 12.11
CA MET A 131 -8.56 -1.30 13.33
C MET A 131 -9.33 -2.61 13.17
N ASN A 132 -10.07 -2.82 12.07
CA ASN A 132 -10.83 -4.04 11.82
C ASN A 132 -9.92 -5.30 11.78
N PHE A 133 -8.71 -5.19 11.21
CA PHE A 133 -7.75 -6.29 11.20
C PHE A 133 -7.15 -6.51 12.59
N ILE A 134 -6.70 -5.45 13.27
CA ILE A 134 -6.09 -5.53 14.60
C ILE A 134 -7.03 -6.21 15.59
N VAL A 135 -8.29 -5.79 15.62
CA VAL A 135 -9.31 -6.32 16.54
C VAL A 135 -9.64 -7.78 16.24
N ASN A 136 -9.72 -8.17 14.97
CA ASN A 136 -10.26 -9.47 14.59
C ASN A 136 -9.20 -10.50 14.17
N ALA A 137 -8.06 -10.07 13.63
CA ALA A 137 -7.13 -10.95 12.93
C ALA A 137 -5.67 -10.87 13.38
N SER A 138 -5.23 -9.78 14.02
CA SER A 138 -3.85 -9.70 14.51
C SER A 138 -3.63 -10.61 15.71
N SER A 139 -2.69 -11.54 15.63
CA SER A 139 -2.33 -12.44 16.73
C SER A 139 -1.58 -11.74 17.85
N THR A 140 -0.79 -10.74 17.50
CA THR A 140 0.02 -9.95 18.44
C THR A 140 -0.73 -8.75 19.02
N MET A 141 -1.76 -8.26 18.30
CA MET A 141 -2.40 -6.95 18.58
C MET A 141 -1.39 -5.81 18.66
N THR A 142 -0.23 -5.99 18.01
CA THR A 142 0.89 -5.03 17.94
C THR A 142 1.35 -4.97 16.48
N PRO A 143 0.61 -4.26 15.61
CA PRO A 143 0.86 -4.25 14.17
C PRO A 143 2.17 -3.53 13.82
N GLY A 144 2.69 -3.82 12.64
CA GLY A 144 3.91 -3.25 12.09
C GLY A 144 5.09 -4.22 12.04
N HIS A 145 5.00 -5.39 12.68
CA HIS A 145 6.04 -6.43 12.54
C HIS A 145 5.77 -7.27 11.29
N VAL A 146 6.48 -6.97 10.20
CA VAL A 146 6.18 -7.53 8.87
C VAL A 146 6.08 -9.06 8.81
N TYR A 147 6.87 -9.80 9.62
CA TYR A 147 6.79 -11.25 9.70
C TYR A 147 5.53 -11.75 10.44
N GLU A 148 5.19 -11.13 11.57
CA GLU A 148 4.00 -11.53 12.34
C GLU A 148 2.73 -11.14 11.57
N ASP A 149 2.70 -9.93 11.00
CA ASP A 149 1.59 -9.48 10.17
C ASP A 149 1.42 -10.36 8.92
N ALA A 150 2.53 -10.83 8.30
CA ALA A 150 2.48 -11.76 7.17
C ALA A 150 1.91 -13.13 7.55
N LYS A 151 2.21 -13.64 8.77
CA LYS A 151 1.62 -14.89 9.28
C LYS A 151 0.11 -14.73 9.49
N ASP A 152 -0.31 -13.60 10.05
CA ASP A 152 -1.73 -13.29 10.26
C ASP A 152 -2.46 -13.14 8.93
N LEU A 153 -1.87 -12.42 7.96
CA LEU A 153 -2.40 -12.31 6.59
C LEU A 153 -2.53 -13.66 5.91
N TYR A 154 -1.51 -14.52 6.03
CA TYR A 154 -1.54 -15.85 5.42
C TYR A 154 -2.66 -16.71 6.01
N ASN A 155 -2.86 -16.68 7.33
CA ASN A 155 -3.97 -17.34 7.99
C ASN A 155 -5.33 -16.77 7.52
N VAL A 156 -5.44 -15.46 7.40
CA VAL A 156 -6.64 -14.79 6.86
C VAL A 156 -6.92 -15.24 5.42
N MET A 157 -5.90 -15.34 4.57
CA MET A 157 -6.05 -15.84 3.20
C MET A 157 -6.56 -17.28 3.16
N GLN A 158 -6.05 -18.16 4.02
CA GLN A 158 -6.55 -19.54 4.13
C GLN A 158 -8.02 -19.58 4.53
N LEU A 159 -8.40 -18.83 5.57
CA LEU A 159 -9.79 -18.74 6.01
C LEU A 159 -10.70 -18.08 4.96
N ALA A 160 -10.21 -17.07 4.25
CA ALA A 160 -10.95 -16.44 3.18
C ALA A 160 -11.16 -17.38 1.98
N TRP A 161 -10.16 -18.18 1.65
CA TRP A 161 -10.28 -19.22 0.64
C TRP A 161 -11.28 -20.31 1.06
N ASP A 162 -11.18 -20.80 2.29
CA ASP A 162 -12.10 -21.79 2.82
C ASP A 162 -13.56 -21.31 2.83
N GLU A 163 -13.80 -20.01 3.05
CA GLU A 163 -15.13 -19.39 3.01
C GLU A 163 -15.75 -19.33 1.61
N VAL A 164 -14.93 -19.28 0.54
CA VAL A 164 -15.42 -19.01 -0.82
C VAL A 164 -15.13 -20.13 -1.83
N LYS A 165 -14.35 -21.15 -1.48
CA LYS A 165 -13.89 -22.20 -2.40
C LYS A 165 -14.99 -23.02 -3.04
N ASP A 166 -16.17 -23.10 -2.41
CA ASP A 166 -17.32 -23.82 -2.93
C ASP A 166 -18.18 -22.94 -3.86
N ASP A 167 -17.92 -21.63 -3.91
CA ASP A 167 -18.69 -20.66 -4.72
C ASP A 167 -18.01 -20.36 -6.08
N ILE A 168 -16.70 -20.61 -6.21
CA ILE A 168 -15.90 -20.27 -7.40
C ILE A 168 -14.92 -21.38 -7.77
N GLU A 169 -14.62 -21.50 -9.06
CA GLU A 169 -13.59 -22.40 -9.55
C GLU A 169 -12.28 -21.63 -9.82
N VAL A 170 -11.20 -21.97 -9.11
CA VAL A 170 -9.89 -21.32 -9.24
C VAL A 170 -8.92 -22.19 -10.00
N SER A 171 -8.20 -21.59 -10.99
CA SER A 171 -7.15 -22.27 -11.73
C SER A 171 -5.78 -22.20 -11.06
N ASP A 172 -5.44 -21.05 -10.50
CA ASP A 172 -4.18 -20.77 -9.81
C ASP A 172 -4.33 -19.54 -8.88
N PHE A 173 -3.39 -19.39 -7.95
CA PHE A 173 -3.39 -18.31 -6.98
C PHE A 173 -2.28 -17.31 -7.28
N ASN A 174 -2.62 -16.03 -7.11
CA ASN A 174 -1.72 -14.91 -7.26
C ASN A 174 -1.87 -13.94 -6.10
N LEU A 175 -0.90 -13.05 -5.93
CA LEU A 175 -0.86 -12.12 -4.79
C LEU A 175 -0.39 -10.74 -5.23
N THR A 176 -1.02 -9.70 -4.70
CA THR A 176 -0.53 -8.33 -4.81
C THR A 176 -0.90 -7.52 -3.58
N GLY A 177 -0.27 -6.37 -3.45
CA GLY A 177 -0.60 -5.36 -2.46
C GLY A 177 0.14 -4.07 -2.79
N TYR A 178 -0.34 -2.97 -2.24
CA TYR A 178 0.30 -1.67 -2.46
C TYR A 178 0.80 -1.06 -1.15
N SER A 179 1.88 -0.27 -1.22
CA SER A 179 2.50 0.37 -0.05
C SER A 179 2.87 -0.69 1.01
N LEU A 180 2.38 -0.60 2.24
CA LEU A 180 2.53 -1.65 3.26
C LEU A 180 2.06 -3.02 2.74
N GLY A 181 0.95 -3.08 2.00
CA GLY A 181 0.49 -4.34 1.38
C GLY A 181 1.49 -4.90 0.36
N GLY A 182 2.26 -4.03 -0.29
CA GLY A 182 3.34 -4.42 -1.21
C GLY A 182 4.48 -5.16 -0.51
N ILE A 183 5.02 -4.60 0.58
CA ILE A 183 6.05 -5.28 1.36
C ILE A 183 5.49 -6.56 2.00
N GLN A 184 4.26 -6.54 2.51
CA GLN A 184 3.60 -7.72 3.08
C GLN A 184 3.45 -8.84 2.05
N SER A 185 3.18 -8.52 0.78
CA SER A 185 3.08 -9.53 -0.29
C SER A 185 4.38 -10.32 -0.46
N ALA A 186 5.55 -9.70 -0.31
CA ALA A 186 6.84 -10.37 -0.36
C ALA A 186 7.04 -11.37 0.81
N PHE A 187 6.70 -10.95 2.02
CA PHE A 187 6.83 -11.80 3.21
C PHE A 187 5.81 -12.95 3.23
N VAL A 188 4.59 -12.69 2.78
CA VAL A 188 3.55 -13.72 2.59
C VAL A 188 4.00 -14.73 1.52
N ALA A 189 4.54 -14.27 0.39
CA ALA A 189 5.05 -15.14 -0.66
C ALA A 189 6.23 -16.00 -0.16
N LYS A 190 7.12 -15.44 0.65
CA LYS A 190 8.21 -16.21 1.28
C LYS A 190 7.68 -17.27 2.23
N LEU A 191 6.66 -16.95 3.03
CA LEU A 191 6.02 -17.91 3.93
C LEU A 191 5.33 -19.03 3.15
N ASP A 192 4.73 -18.73 2.01
CA ASP A 192 4.08 -19.72 1.15
C ASP A 192 5.08 -20.69 0.50
N GLU A 193 6.35 -20.29 0.28
CA GLU A 193 7.39 -21.22 -0.18
C GLU A 193 7.59 -22.41 0.78
N GLU A 194 7.41 -22.18 2.07
CA GLU A 194 7.53 -23.20 3.11
C GLU A 194 6.22 -23.99 3.27
N LYS A 195 5.08 -23.31 3.26
CA LYS A 195 3.77 -23.90 3.55
C LYS A 195 3.09 -24.53 2.35
N LYS A 196 3.33 -23.99 1.15
CA LYS A 196 2.80 -24.48 -0.13
C LYS A 196 1.26 -24.66 -0.18
N VAL A 197 0.51 -23.80 0.50
CA VAL A 197 -0.96 -23.87 0.48
C VAL A 197 -1.53 -23.27 -0.80
N PHE A 198 -0.99 -22.12 -1.21
CA PHE A 198 -1.43 -21.42 -2.41
C PHE A 198 -0.51 -21.67 -3.60
N ASP A 199 0.79 -21.90 -3.36
CA ASP A 199 1.84 -22.01 -4.38
C ASP A 199 1.72 -20.88 -5.41
N PHE A 200 1.74 -19.63 -4.91
CA PHE A 200 1.50 -18.43 -5.72
C PHE A 200 2.28 -18.45 -7.02
N LYS A 201 1.57 -18.30 -8.14
CA LYS A 201 2.14 -18.29 -9.47
C LYS A 201 2.85 -16.97 -9.77
N ARG A 202 2.23 -15.84 -9.38
CA ARG A 202 2.77 -14.50 -9.53
C ARG A 202 2.48 -13.65 -8.31
N VAL A 203 3.44 -12.79 -7.96
CA VAL A 203 3.34 -11.86 -6.84
C VAL A 203 3.82 -10.49 -7.30
N LEU A 204 2.96 -9.47 -7.25
CA LEU A 204 3.33 -8.11 -7.62
C LEU A 204 3.36 -7.21 -6.39
N MET A 205 4.51 -6.63 -6.12
CA MET A 205 4.68 -5.61 -5.11
C MET A 205 4.48 -4.23 -5.75
N ILE A 206 3.54 -3.44 -5.25
CA ILE A 206 3.23 -2.09 -5.79
C ILE A 206 3.67 -1.04 -4.77
N ASN A 207 4.62 -0.17 -5.16
CA ASN A 207 5.17 0.89 -4.33
C ASN A 207 5.51 0.45 -2.88
N PRO A 208 6.19 -0.70 -2.67
CA PRO A 208 6.56 -1.13 -1.34
C PRO A 208 7.61 -0.23 -0.72
N PRO A 209 7.61 0.00 0.62
CA PRO A 209 8.78 0.53 1.31
C PRO A 209 9.93 -0.50 1.25
N VAL A 210 11.18 -0.05 1.17
CA VAL A 210 12.35 -0.93 1.35
C VAL A 210 12.53 -1.26 2.83
N ASN A 211 12.41 -0.26 3.68
CA ASN A 211 12.38 -0.42 5.14
C ASN A 211 11.16 0.33 5.71
N LEU A 212 10.28 -0.42 6.35
CA LEU A 212 9.02 0.14 6.85
C LEU A 212 9.26 1.24 7.90
N TYR A 213 10.20 1.04 8.83
CA TYR A 213 10.51 2.02 9.87
C TYR A 213 10.98 3.36 9.28
N ASN A 214 11.88 3.32 8.28
CA ASN A 214 12.37 4.52 7.63
C ASN A 214 11.24 5.27 6.89
N SER A 215 10.43 4.55 6.13
CA SER A 215 9.33 5.15 5.37
C SER A 215 8.28 5.80 6.26
N VAL A 216 7.92 5.17 7.38
CA VAL A 216 6.93 5.76 8.30
C VAL A 216 7.49 6.99 9.03
N ASN A 217 8.80 7.04 9.33
CA ASN A 217 9.43 8.23 9.89
C ASN A 217 9.49 9.40 8.89
N ILE A 218 9.72 9.11 7.59
CA ILE A 218 9.62 10.14 6.54
C ILE A 218 8.21 10.76 6.53
N LEU A 219 7.17 9.93 6.60
CA LEU A 219 5.78 10.40 6.60
C LEU A 219 5.43 11.21 7.87
N ASP A 220 5.90 10.77 9.03
CA ASP A 220 5.71 11.52 10.28
C ASP A 220 6.46 12.85 10.26
N GLN A 221 7.67 12.88 9.70
CA GLN A 221 8.48 14.08 9.61
C GLN A 221 7.86 15.12 8.66
N MET A 222 7.21 14.67 7.58
CA MET A 222 6.45 15.56 6.70
C MET A 222 5.37 16.34 7.46
N LEU A 223 4.74 15.75 8.47
CA LEU A 223 3.81 16.47 9.32
C LEU A 223 4.53 17.47 10.21
N ILE A 224 5.53 17.01 10.95
CA ILE A 224 6.21 17.79 11.99
C ILE A 224 6.87 19.05 11.40
N ASP A 225 7.54 18.92 10.26
CA ASP A 225 8.29 20.01 9.63
C ASP A 225 7.41 21.06 8.96
N ASN A 226 6.15 20.72 8.63
CA ASN A 226 5.29 21.56 7.80
C ASN A 226 4.09 22.15 8.57
N ILE A 227 4.05 22.04 9.90
CA ILE A 227 3.06 22.76 10.73
C ILE A 227 3.54 24.19 10.98
N PRO A 228 2.78 25.21 10.55
CA PRO A 228 3.14 26.59 10.81
C PRO A 228 3.25 26.89 12.32
N GLY A 229 4.43 27.34 12.75
CA GLY A 229 4.73 27.61 14.18
C GLY A 229 5.11 26.38 15.00
N GLY A 230 5.32 25.22 14.34
CA GLY A 230 5.78 23.98 14.95
C GLY A 230 4.66 23.09 15.49
N PHE A 231 5.04 21.91 15.97
CA PHE A 231 4.10 20.85 16.36
C PHE A 231 3.20 21.23 17.54
N ASP A 232 3.60 22.16 18.40
CA ASP A 232 2.75 22.68 19.48
C ASP A 232 1.47 23.34 18.97
N ASN A 233 1.46 23.85 17.73
CA ASN A 233 0.30 24.41 17.07
C ASN A 233 -0.57 23.37 16.31
N PHE A 234 -0.29 22.08 16.45
CA PHE A 234 -0.94 21.01 15.67
C PHE A 234 -2.47 21.08 15.75
N ASP A 235 -3.05 21.21 16.95
CA ASP A 235 -4.50 21.22 17.13
C ASP A 235 -5.13 22.45 16.42
N SER A 236 -4.56 23.65 16.62
CA SER A 236 -5.03 24.90 16.00
C SER A 236 -4.88 24.88 14.47
N TRP A 237 -3.79 24.29 13.99
CA TRP A 237 -3.56 24.12 12.56
C TRP A 237 -4.56 23.12 11.96
N MET A 238 -4.79 21.98 12.64
CA MET A 238 -5.76 20.96 12.21
C MET A 238 -7.17 21.53 12.12
N ASP A 239 -7.61 22.30 13.13
CA ASP A 239 -8.90 22.99 13.11
C ASP A 239 -8.99 23.94 11.89
N THR A 240 -7.89 24.64 11.58
CA THR A 240 -7.82 25.54 10.42
C THR A 240 -7.94 24.78 9.09
N VAL A 241 -7.27 23.61 8.96
CA VAL A 241 -7.36 22.77 7.76
C VAL A 241 -8.76 22.20 7.60
N ILE A 242 -9.35 21.65 8.65
CA ILE A 242 -10.71 21.13 8.64
C ILE A 242 -11.71 22.23 8.24
N LYS A 243 -11.56 23.42 8.84
CA LYS A 243 -12.43 24.56 8.51
C LYS A 243 -12.29 24.98 7.04
N LYS A 244 -11.07 25.08 6.51
CA LYS A 244 -10.85 25.42 5.10
C LYS A 244 -11.45 24.38 4.14
N LEU A 245 -11.37 23.08 4.50
CA LEU A 245 -12.00 22.02 3.71
C LEU A 245 -13.54 22.14 3.74
N ALA A 246 -14.12 22.43 4.92
CA ALA A 246 -15.55 22.64 5.07
C ALA A 246 -16.03 23.92 4.34
N ASP A 247 -15.30 25.03 4.48
CA ASP A 247 -15.60 26.30 3.78
C ASP A 247 -15.55 26.10 2.25
N ALA A 248 -14.57 25.34 1.75
CA ALA A 248 -14.45 25.01 0.33
C ALA A 248 -15.63 24.15 -0.16
N GLU A 249 -16.12 23.23 0.65
CA GLU A 249 -17.31 22.41 0.37
C GLU A 249 -18.58 23.30 0.33
N GLU A 250 -18.71 24.25 1.25
CA GLU A 250 -19.85 25.18 1.32
C GLU A 250 -19.87 26.18 0.14
N GLU A 251 -18.70 26.75 -0.24
CA GLU A 251 -18.56 27.66 -1.38
C GLU A 251 -18.82 26.98 -2.74
N MET A 252 -18.50 25.69 -2.86
CA MET A 252 -18.69 24.93 -4.09
C MET A 252 -20.12 24.42 -4.27
N GLY A 253 -20.98 24.52 -3.23
CA GLY A 253 -22.33 23.94 -3.24
C GLY A 253 -22.34 22.43 -3.45
N TYR A 254 -23.52 21.83 -3.65
CA TYR A 254 -23.65 20.41 -4.01
C TYR A 254 -23.16 20.13 -5.44
N PHE A 255 -21.96 20.53 -5.77
CA PHE A 255 -21.30 20.08 -6.98
C PHE A 255 -20.57 18.77 -6.67
N GLU A 256 -20.82 17.76 -7.48
CA GLU A 256 -19.98 16.60 -7.56
C GLU A 256 -18.51 17.06 -7.70
N LEU A 257 -17.70 16.89 -6.68
CA LEU A 257 -16.25 17.09 -6.75
C LEU A 257 -15.69 16.04 -7.71
N SER A 258 -15.88 16.28 -9.02
CA SER A 258 -15.27 15.43 -10.02
C SER A 258 -13.77 15.67 -10.02
N GLY A 259 -12.98 14.61 -10.19
CA GLY A 259 -11.52 14.70 -10.28
C GLY A 259 -11.06 15.73 -11.33
N ASP A 260 -11.84 15.91 -12.41
CA ASP A 260 -11.58 16.93 -13.44
C ASP A 260 -11.76 18.37 -12.92
N TYR A 261 -12.73 18.61 -12.03
CA TYR A 261 -12.91 19.93 -11.41
C TYR A 261 -11.76 20.25 -10.44
N ILE A 262 -11.39 19.28 -9.59
CA ILE A 262 -10.27 19.42 -8.66
C ILE A 262 -8.98 19.68 -9.42
N TYR A 263 -8.73 18.96 -10.52
CA TYR A 263 -7.57 19.17 -11.38
C TYR A 263 -7.54 20.55 -12.04
N ARG A 264 -8.67 21.06 -12.51
CA ARG A 264 -8.76 22.43 -13.08
C ARG A 264 -8.54 23.50 -12.01
N ALA A 265 -9.11 23.33 -10.83
CA ALA A 265 -8.88 24.21 -9.69
C ALA A 265 -7.39 24.19 -9.26
N TYR A 266 -6.79 23.02 -9.19
CA TYR A 266 -5.35 22.82 -8.94
C TYR A 266 -4.50 23.58 -9.96
N LYS A 267 -4.74 23.42 -11.26
CA LYS A 267 -4.00 24.14 -12.33
C LYS A 267 -4.06 25.67 -12.19
N ARG A 268 -5.15 26.19 -11.66
CA ARG A 268 -5.34 27.62 -11.46
C ARG A 268 -4.73 28.15 -10.15
N PHE A 269 -4.76 27.32 -9.10
CA PHE A 269 -4.31 27.64 -7.74
C PHE A 269 -3.56 26.44 -7.17
N PRO A 270 -2.31 26.19 -7.61
CA PRO A 270 -1.55 25.07 -7.11
C PRO A 270 -1.33 25.22 -5.58
N PRO A 271 -1.59 24.18 -4.79
CA PRO A 271 -1.32 24.23 -3.36
C PRO A 271 0.19 24.33 -3.12
N ARG A 272 0.56 24.90 -1.99
CA ARG A 272 1.96 25.01 -1.59
C ARG A 272 2.50 23.64 -1.18
N GLU A 273 3.78 23.40 -1.41
CA GLU A 273 4.43 22.12 -1.08
C GLU A 273 4.38 21.78 0.42
N ASP A 274 4.58 22.78 1.31
CA ASP A 274 4.47 22.58 2.74
C ASP A 274 3.06 22.13 3.16
N PHE A 275 2.03 22.64 2.51
CA PHE A 275 0.66 22.22 2.75
C PHE A 275 0.42 20.77 2.24
N LEU A 276 0.92 20.41 1.07
CA LEU A 276 0.81 19.04 0.54
C LEU A 276 1.55 18.03 1.42
N ALA A 277 2.78 18.34 1.82
CA ALA A 277 3.56 17.52 2.72
C ALA A 277 2.84 17.31 4.06
N SER A 278 2.28 18.38 4.62
CA SER A 278 1.51 18.29 5.86
C SER A 278 0.24 17.45 5.70
N LEU A 279 -0.46 17.49 4.55
CA LEU A 279 -1.62 16.63 4.28
C LEU A 279 -1.23 15.15 4.21
N VAL A 280 -0.12 14.82 3.57
CA VAL A 280 0.41 13.44 3.56
C VAL A 280 0.68 12.98 4.99
N GLY A 281 1.40 13.78 5.76
CA GLY A 281 1.73 13.49 7.16
C GLY A 281 0.49 13.35 8.05
N VAL A 282 -0.53 14.21 7.89
CA VAL A 282 -1.82 14.09 8.60
C VAL A 282 -2.55 12.80 8.27
N SER A 283 -2.62 12.44 6.99
CA SER A 283 -3.27 11.20 6.57
C SER A 283 -2.59 9.98 7.21
N PHE A 284 -1.26 9.97 7.21
CA PHE A 284 -0.48 8.93 7.87
C PHE A 284 -0.70 8.94 9.40
N ARG A 285 -0.58 10.11 10.07
CA ARG A 285 -0.77 10.26 11.52
C ARG A 285 -2.16 9.82 11.97
N THR A 286 -3.21 10.15 11.22
CA THR A 286 -4.59 9.69 11.50
C THR A 286 -4.69 8.17 11.44
N SER A 287 -4.07 7.55 10.44
CA SER A 287 -4.02 6.08 10.31
C SER A 287 -3.24 5.44 11.46
N SER A 288 -2.09 6.01 11.84
CA SER A 288 -1.26 5.57 12.97
C SER A 288 -2.00 5.71 14.29
N THR A 289 -2.69 6.84 14.52
CA THR A 289 -3.53 7.06 15.70
C THR A 289 -4.57 5.98 15.89
N ASN A 290 -5.30 5.64 14.82
CA ASN A 290 -6.32 4.57 14.87
C ASN A 290 -5.68 3.21 15.16
N MET A 291 -4.51 2.94 14.58
CA MET A 291 -3.74 1.73 14.80
C MET A 291 -3.28 1.62 16.26
N ILE A 292 -2.62 2.67 16.78
CA ILE A 292 -2.07 2.71 18.14
C ILE A 292 -3.20 2.60 19.17
N PHE A 293 -4.30 3.32 18.96
CA PHE A 293 -5.48 3.25 19.82
C PHE A 293 -6.07 1.82 19.85
N ALA A 294 -6.23 1.19 18.68
CA ALA A 294 -6.75 -0.17 18.63
C ALA A 294 -5.82 -1.17 19.33
N ALA A 295 -4.50 -1.05 19.10
CA ALA A 295 -3.49 -1.89 19.73
C ALA A 295 -3.49 -1.73 21.27
N ASP A 296 -3.52 -0.49 21.75
CA ASP A 296 -3.53 -0.18 23.18
C ASP A 296 -4.76 -0.74 23.89
N VAL A 297 -5.95 -0.48 23.33
CA VAL A 297 -7.21 -0.95 23.92
C VAL A 297 -7.32 -2.48 23.89
N MET A 298 -6.92 -3.13 22.81
CA MET A 298 -6.97 -4.59 22.68
C MET A 298 -6.06 -5.29 23.69
N LYS A 299 -4.94 -4.66 24.05
CA LYS A 299 -3.95 -5.20 25.01
C LYS A 299 -4.17 -4.73 26.43
N GLY A 300 -5.00 -3.70 26.67
CA GLY A 300 -5.09 -3.02 27.96
C GLY A 300 -3.75 -2.40 28.36
N GLY A 301 -3.02 -1.84 27.38
CA GLY A 301 -1.65 -1.35 27.55
C GLY A 301 -1.54 -0.14 28.45
N GLY A 302 -2.51 0.77 28.38
CA GLY A 302 -2.51 2.02 29.16
C GLY A 302 -1.65 3.12 28.54
N TYR A 303 -1.40 3.04 27.24
CA TYR A 303 -0.53 3.98 26.51
C TYR A 303 -1.32 5.24 26.10
N ILE A 304 -2.41 5.06 25.38
CA ILE A 304 -3.35 6.15 25.04
C ILE A 304 -4.54 6.17 26.00
N THR A 305 -5.01 4.99 26.38
CA THR A 305 -6.18 4.83 27.26
C THR A 305 -5.71 4.43 28.66
N PRO A 306 -5.93 5.26 29.71
CA PRO A 306 -5.56 4.87 31.06
C PRO A 306 -6.17 3.53 31.48
N LYS A 307 -5.42 2.69 32.19
CA LYS A 307 -5.81 1.30 32.54
C LYS A 307 -7.06 1.19 33.40
N ASP A 308 -7.38 2.24 34.15
CA ASP A 308 -8.56 2.35 35.00
C ASP A 308 -9.84 2.75 34.25
N VAL A 309 -9.70 3.17 32.99
CA VAL A 309 -10.84 3.59 32.15
C VAL A 309 -11.49 2.40 31.50
N ARG A 310 -12.71 2.08 31.94
CA ARG A 310 -13.55 1.07 31.27
C ARG A 310 -14.33 1.72 30.13
N MET A 311 -13.97 1.37 28.90
CA MET A 311 -14.68 1.85 27.71
C MET A 311 -15.95 1.05 27.44
N SER A 312 -17.01 1.78 27.10
CA SER A 312 -18.31 1.22 26.65
C SER A 312 -18.55 1.55 25.17
N ASN A 313 -19.64 1.06 24.63
CA ASN A 313 -20.09 1.41 23.28
C ASN A 313 -20.52 2.88 23.09
N SER A 314 -20.73 3.62 24.20
CA SER A 314 -21.07 5.04 24.19
C SER A 314 -19.91 5.95 24.63
N THR A 315 -18.71 5.41 24.88
CA THR A 315 -17.55 6.20 25.27
C THR A 315 -17.11 7.09 24.13
N SER A 316 -17.01 8.41 24.37
CA SER A 316 -16.42 9.35 23.40
C SER A 316 -14.94 9.05 23.22
N LEU A 317 -14.50 8.87 21.98
CA LEU A 317 -13.11 8.57 21.65
C LEU A 317 -12.25 9.84 21.45
N THR A 318 -12.87 11.01 21.33
CA THR A 318 -12.20 12.27 20.96
C THR A 318 -10.94 12.53 21.78
N LYS A 319 -11.02 12.46 23.12
CA LYS A 319 -9.88 12.71 23.99
C LYS A 319 -8.72 11.74 23.79
N PHE A 320 -9.01 10.48 23.46
CA PHE A 320 -7.99 9.45 23.24
C PHE A 320 -7.34 9.60 21.86
N LEU A 321 -8.14 9.94 20.85
CA LEU A 321 -7.63 10.22 19.50
C LEU A 321 -6.78 11.50 19.48
N LEU A 322 -7.10 12.52 20.28
CA LEU A 322 -6.24 13.70 20.44
C LEU A 322 -4.86 13.34 21.01
N VAL A 323 -4.80 12.43 21.99
CA VAL A 323 -3.51 11.91 22.51
C VAL A 323 -2.78 11.14 21.40
N GLY A 324 -3.48 10.24 20.71
CA GLY A 324 -2.90 9.46 19.62
C GLY A 324 -2.37 10.33 18.48
N ASN A 325 -3.06 11.42 18.13
CA ASN A 325 -2.60 12.36 17.10
C ASN A 325 -1.28 13.06 17.47
N ARG A 326 -0.95 13.14 18.75
CA ARG A 326 0.32 13.68 19.25
C ARG A 326 1.41 12.62 19.42
N THR A 327 1.07 11.33 19.26
CA THR A 327 1.99 10.21 19.35
C THR A 327 2.54 9.90 17.95
N SER A 328 3.84 10.01 17.76
CA SER A 328 4.49 9.62 16.51
C SER A 328 4.56 8.09 16.35
N PHE A 329 4.83 7.63 15.15
CA PHE A 329 5.13 6.20 14.98
C PHE A 329 6.43 5.82 15.69
N ALA A 330 7.42 6.71 15.73
CA ALA A 330 8.66 6.48 16.46
C ALA A 330 8.41 6.30 17.97
N ASP A 331 7.53 7.11 18.57
CA ASP A 331 7.12 6.95 19.98
C ASP A 331 6.43 5.59 20.18
N TYR A 332 5.47 5.24 19.31
CA TYR A 332 4.83 3.92 19.36
C TYR A 332 5.85 2.78 19.23
N PHE A 333 6.82 2.92 18.32
CA PHE A 333 7.82 1.91 18.08
C PHE A 333 8.71 1.72 19.33
N THR A 334 9.27 2.78 19.85
CA THR A 334 10.19 2.72 21.00
C THR A 334 9.49 2.37 22.32
N GLU A 335 8.30 2.94 22.57
CA GLU A 335 7.64 2.79 23.86
C GLU A 335 6.67 1.62 23.95
N HIS A 336 6.21 1.08 22.82
CA HIS A 336 5.18 0.06 22.78
C HIS A 336 5.57 -1.20 21.99
N PHE A 337 6.08 -1.02 20.78
CA PHE A 337 6.45 -2.11 19.88
C PHE A 337 7.71 -2.85 20.37
N VAL A 338 8.81 -2.14 20.55
CA VAL A 338 10.09 -2.72 21.01
C VAL A 338 9.94 -3.44 22.34
N PRO A 339 9.38 -2.86 23.41
CA PRO A 339 9.20 -3.56 24.68
C PRO A 339 8.32 -4.82 24.58
N PHE A 340 7.31 -4.80 23.69
CA PHE A 340 6.45 -5.97 23.50
C PHE A 340 7.23 -7.14 22.91
N PHE A 341 8.04 -6.92 21.88
CA PHE A 341 8.80 -7.98 21.23
C PHE A 341 9.99 -8.43 22.08
N GLN A 342 10.67 -7.51 22.78
CA GLN A 342 11.74 -7.85 23.73
C GLN A 342 11.25 -8.70 24.91
N LYS A 343 10.02 -8.50 25.38
CA LYS A 343 9.42 -9.38 26.40
C LYS A 343 9.24 -10.82 25.92
N ARG A 344 9.01 -11.02 24.62
CA ARG A 344 8.86 -12.35 23.98
C ARG A 344 10.21 -12.98 23.65
N ASP A 345 11.16 -12.14 23.23
CA ASP A 345 12.54 -12.53 22.92
C ASP A 345 13.52 -11.43 23.35
N PRO A 346 14.16 -11.55 24.51
CA PRO A 346 15.11 -10.58 25.02
C PRO A 346 16.35 -10.34 24.14
N SER A 347 16.61 -11.18 23.15
CA SER A 347 17.72 -11.01 22.21
C SER A 347 17.45 -9.99 21.11
N LEU A 348 16.19 -9.53 20.96
CA LEU A 348 15.78 -8.54 19.99
C LEU A 348 16.13 -7.15 20.50
N THR A 349 17.15 -6.52 19.91
CA THR A 349 17.43 -5.09 20.13
C THR A 349 16.53 -4.26 19.22
N GLU A 350 16.47 -2.95 19.49
CA GLU A 350 15.74 -1.99 18.64
C GLU A 350 16.25 -2.04 17.20
N GLU A 351 17.58 -2.04 17.01
CA GLU A 351 18.22 -2.09 15.69
C GLU A 351 17.85 -3.38 14.95
N LYS A 352 17.86 -4.52 15.63
CA LYS A 352 17.44 -5.79 15.02
C LYS A 352 15.98 -5.76 14.59
N LEU A 353 15.11 -5.17 15.40
CA LEU A 353 13.71 -5.02 15.04
C LEU A 353 13.54 -4.12 13.82
N ILE A 354 14.27 -2.99 13.72
CA ILE A 354 14.28 -2.12 12.54
C ILE A 354 14.76 -2.89 11.30
N ASP A 355 15.84 -3.66 11.41
CA ASP A 355 16.35 -4.49 10.31
C ASP A 355 15.32 -5.53 9.85
N MET A 356 14.59 -6.12 10.78
CA MET A 356 13.54 -7.11 10.45
C MET A 356 12.37 -6.49 9.67
N LEU A 357 12.18 -5.18 9.70
CA LEU A 357 11.13 -4.47 8.98
C LEU A 357 11.54 -4.10 7.54
N SER A 358 12.58 -4.74 6.99
CA SER A 358 13.17 -4.40 5.70
C SER A 358 13.10 -5.55 4.68
N LEU A 359 12.87 -5.21 3.41
CA LEU A 359 13.06 -6.12 2.27
C LEU A 359 14.50 -6.67 2.19
N ARG A 360 15.48 -5.93 2.70
CA ARG A 360 16.89 -6.38 2.77
C ARG A 360 17.03 -7.66 3.59
N ASN A 361 16.17 -7.85 4.59
CA ASN A 361 16.17 -9.07 5.42
C ASN A 361 15.79 -10.34 4.65
N ILE A 362 15.06 -10.19 3.54
CA ILE A 362 14.66 -11.30 2.66
C ILE A 362 15.27 -11.18 1.24
N GLU A 363 16.25 -10.31 1.04
CA GLU A 363 16.88 -10.06 -0.26
C GLU A 363 17.38 -11.33 -0.97
N PRO A 364 18.04 -12.29 -0.29
CA PRO A 364 18.47 -13.53 -0.95
C PRO A 364 17.29 -14.33 -1.55
N TYR A 365 16.12 -14.24 -0.96
CA TYR A 365 14.89 -14.83 -1.48
C TYR A 365 14.38 -14.02 -2.68
N LEU A 366 14.28 -12.69 -2.55
CA LEU A 366 13.76 -11.81 -3.60
C LEU A 366 14.58 -11.91 -4.91
N ARG A 367 15.90 -12.01 -4.81
CA ARG A 367 16.78 -12.18 -5.97
C ARG A 367 16.51 -13.50 -6.73
N LYS A 368 16.11 -14.56 -6.02
CA LYS A 368 15.88 -15.90 -6.58
C LYS A 368 14.45 -16.16 -7.00
N ALA A 369 13.49 -15.47 -6.38
CA ALA A 369 12.06 -15.72 -6.59
C ALA A 369 11.57 -15.04 -7.88
N GLY A 370 11.75 -15.71 -9.02
CA GLY A 370 11.37 -15.20 -10.34
C GLY A 370 9.88 -14.85 -10.49
N LYS A 371 9.02 -15.39 -9.63
CA LYS A 371 7.58 -15.09 -9.60
C LYS A 371 7.23 -13.72 -9.00
N ILE A 372 8.19 -13.06 -8.32
CA ILE A 372 7.96 -11.78 -7.68
C ILE A 372 8.42 -10.64 -8.58
N GLY A 373 7.49 -9.79 -8.97
CA GLY A 373 7.73 -8.53 -9.69
C GLY A 373 7.54 -7.31 -8.79
N LEU A 374 8.07 -6.21 -9.26
CA LEU A 374 8.00 -4.90 -8.62
C LEU A 374 7.40 -3.87 -9.58
N LEU A 375 6.46 -3.08 -9.09
CA LEU A 375 6.03 -1.83 -9.68
C LEU A 375 6.35 -0.70 -8.72
N HIS A 376 7.04 0.33 -9.17
CA HIS A 376 7.40 1.47 -8.33
C HIS A 376 7.39 2.78 -9.13
N ASN A 377 7.50 3.91 -8.43
CA ASN A 377 7.70 5.22 -9.01
C ASN A 377 9.07 5.75 -8.60
N GLU A 378 9.82 6.37 -9.54
CA GLU A 378 11.13 6.94 -9.27
C GLU A 378 11.06 8.10 -8.26
N ASP A 379 9.95 8.84 -8.30
CA ASP A 379 9.65 9.99 -7.44
C ASP A 379 8.88 9.63 -6.15
N ASP A 380 8.90 8.37 -5.71
CA ASP A 380 8.14 7.96 -4.53
C ASP A 380 8.70 8.59 -3.23
N ILE A 381 7.84 9.34 -2.55
CA ILE A 381 8.18 10.17 -1.38
C ILE A 381 8.50 9.39 -0.11
N ILE A 382 8.22 8.08 -0.05
CA ILE A 382 8.48 7.26 1.14
C ILE A 382 9.84 6.56 1.12
N LEU A 383 10.58 6.67 0.03
CA LEU A 383 11.89 6.05 -0.11
C LEU A 383 13.02 6.99 0.32
N GLN A 384 14.04 6.41 0.94
CA GLN A 384 15.30 7.10 1.19
C GLN A 384 16.15 7.14 -0.09
N GLN A 385 17.11 8.08 -0.12
CA GLN A 385 18.07 8.17 -1.22
C GLN A 385 18.77 6.83 -1.46
N GLY A 386 18.79 6.37 -2.72
CA GLY A 386 19.42 5.12 -3.13
C GLY A 386 18.53 3.87 -2.98
N GLU A 387 17.34 3.96 -2.35
CA GLU A 387 16.47 2.80 -2.21
C GLU A 387 15.83 2.36 -3.53
N ILE A 388 15.56 3.30 -4.46
CA ILE A 388 15.08 2.93 -5.79
C ILE A 388 16.14 2.14 -6.58
N VAL A 389 17.41 2.56 -6.50
CA VAL A 389 18.55 1.84 -7.12
C VAL A 389 18.68 0.45 -6.54
N TYR A 390 18.57 0.31 -5.22
CA TYR A 390 18.54 -1.00 -4.56
C TYR A 390 17.43 -1.90 -5.10
N LEU A 391 16.23 -1.38 -5.28
CA LEU A 391 15.11 -2.13 -5.83
C LEU A 391 15.37 -2.57 -7.28
N GLU A 392 15.94 -1.69 -8.11
CA GLU A 392 16.34 -2.03 -9.47
C GLU A 392 17.41 -3.14 -9.50
N GLU A 393 18.39 -3.09 -8.61
CA GLU A 393 19.44 -4.11 -8.49
C GLU A 393 18.91 -5.48 -8.04
N VAL A 394 17.91 -5.50 -7.14
CA VAL A 394 17.31 -6.73 -6.61
C VAL A 394 16.40 -7.39 -7.64
N PHE A 395 15.59 -6.60 -8.33
CA PHE A 395 14.55 -7.13 -9.21
C PHE A 395 14.96 -7.18 -10.68
N GLY A 396 15.89 -6.32 -11.13
CA GLY A 396 16.36 -6.26 -12.53
C GLY A 396 15.17 -6.12 -13.50
N ALA A 397 15.12 -6.99 -14.51
CA ALA A 397 14.02 -6.99 -15.50
C ALA A 397 12.61 -7.23 -14.92
N ARG A 398 12.50 -7.67 -13.65
CA ARG A 398 11.22 -7.85 -12.94
C ARG A 398 10.72 -6.57 -12.28
N ALA A 399 11.48 -5.47 -12.37
CA ALA A 399 11.09 -4.15 -11.88
C ALA A 399 10.53 -3.30 -13.02
N LYS A 400 9.35 -2.75 -12.81
CA LYS A 400 8.79 -1.66 -13.62
C LYS A 400 8.82 -0.39 -12.80
N ILE A 401 9.67 0.54 -13.17
CA ILE A 401 9.76 1.85 -12.54
C ILE A 401 9.13 2.89 -13.47
N PHE A 402 8.14 3.62 -12.99
CA PHE A 402 7.55 4.76 -13.68
C PHE A 402 8.28 6.03 -13.25
N PRO A 403 8.54 6.99 -14.16
CA PRO A 403 9.33 8.18 -13.84
C PRO A 403 8.64 9.13 -12.86
N THR A 404 7.30 9.12 -12.83
CA THR A 404 6.47 9.97 -11.96
C THR A 404 5.23 9.21 -11.50
N GLY A 405 4.68 9.59 -10.35
CA GLY A 405 3.49 8.96 -9.78
C GLY A 405 3.41 9.13 -8.26
N GLY A 406 4.46 9.66 -7.64
CA GLY A 406 4.53 9.80 -6.19
C GLY A 406 4.30 8.48 -5.47
N HIS A 407 3.76 8.52 -4.25
CA HIS A 407 3.43 7.31 -3.52
C HIS A 407 2.05 6.77 -3.90
N CYS A 408 2.02 5.77 -4.78
CA CYS A 408 0.77 5.10 -5.21
C CYS A 408 -0.26 6.03 -5.88
N GLY A 409 0.13 7.23 -6.37
CA GLY A 409 -0.82 8.16 -6.96
C GLY A 409 -1.25 7.77 -8.37
N ASN A 410 -0.39 7.09 -9.10
CA ASN A 410 -0.62 6.64 -10.46
C ASN A 410 -1.28 5.25 -10.59
N MET A 411 -1.67 4.60 -9.49
CA MET A 411 -2.22 3.25 -9.52
C MET A 411 -3.47 3.08 -10.41
N ASN A 412 -4.19 4.18 -10.67
CA ASN A 412 -5.37 4.20 -11.53
C ASN A 412 -5.06 4.70 -12.95
N HIS A 413 -3.80 5.02 -13.26
CA HIS A 413 -3.39 5.43 -14.60
C HIS A 413 -3.47 4.26 -15.57
N GLN A 414 -3.91 4.52 -16.82
CA GLN A 414 -4.10 3.47 -17.83
C GLN A 414 -2.85 2.60 -18.00
N ASP A 415 -1.67 3.20 -18.20
CA ASP A 415 -0.42 2.46 -18.42
C ASP A 415 -0.01 1.62 -17.20
N VAL A 416 -0.33 2.07 -15.99
CA VAL A 416 -0.05 1.34 -14.75
C VAL A 416 -0.99 0.15 -14.61
N VAL A 417 -2.27 0.34 -14.89
CA VAL A 417 -3.27 -0.73 -14.89
C VAL A 417 -2.94 -1.76 -15.96
N ASP A 418 -2.55 -1.34 -17.16
CA ASP A 418 -2.13 -2.22 -18.26
C ASP A 418 -0.92 -3.06 -17.85
N PHE A 419 0.07 -2.45 -17.18
CA PHE A 419 1.21 -3.21 -16.66
C PHE A 419 0.79 -4.23 -15.60
N ILE A 420 -0.05 -3.85 -14.63
CA ILE A 420 -0.54 -4.78 -13.59
C ILE A 420 -1.23 -5.99 -14.23
N VAL A 421 -2.09 -5.75 -15.21
CA VAL A 421 -2.83 -6.80 -15.92
C VAL A 421 -1.87 -7.68 -16.72
N SER A 422 -0.93 -7.09 -17.47
CA SER A 422 0.05 -7.83 -18.28
C SER A 422 0.99 -8.67 -17.41
N PHE A 423 1.38 -8.16 -16.23
CA PHE A 423 2.17 -8.91 -15.25
C PHE A 423 1.46 -10.21 -14.87
N PHE A 424 0.20 -10.16 -14.45
CA PHE A 424 -0.53 -11.36 -14.06
C PHE A 424 -0.83 -12.29 -15.25
N ALA A 425 -0.98 -11.75 -16.47
CA ALA A 425 -1.15 -12.54 -17.69
C ALA A 425 0.16 -13.23 -18.17
N GLY A 426 1.32 -12.88 -17.62
CA GLY A 426 2.61 -13.40 -18.05
C GLY A 426 3.09 -12.85 -19.39
N GLN A 427 2.69 -11.63 -19.71
CA GLN A 427 2.96 -10.95 -20.99
C GLN A 427 3.97 -9.80 -20.82
N GLU A 428 4.76 -9.83 -19.75
CA GLU A 428 5.84 -8.87 -19.52
C GLU A 428 6.94 -9.14 -20.55
N GLY A 429 7.09 -8.22 -21.50
CA GLY A 429 8.13 -8.21 -22.52
C GLY A 429 9.22 -7.22 -22.18
#